data_c81215570e2513af2e082f3e20d930e9
#
_entry.id   c81215570e2513af2e082f3e20d930e9
#
_cell.length_a   1.000
_cell.length_b   1.000
_cell.length_c   1.000
_cell.angle_alpha   90.00
_cell.angle_beta   90.00
_cell.angle_gamma   90.00
#
_symmetry.space_group_name_H-M   'P 1'
#
loop_
_entity.id
_entity.type
_entity.pdbx_description
1 polymer ?
#
loop_
_entity_poly.entity_id
_entity_poly.type
_entity_poly.pdbx_seq_one_letter_code
_entity_poly.pdbx_strand_id
1 'polypeptide(L)'
;MAQFVLVHGAWHGAWCWRDVLPLLWQAGHRAHAITLTGLGDRSHLLSPSIDLDTHIQDVVATIEAEELTDVVLVGHSYAGMLITAVADLIPKKLSRLVYVDAVVPKPGESWSSTHTAA
;
A
#
# COMPACT_ATOMS: atom_id res chain seq x y z
N MET A 1 12.67 -4.52 16.29
CA MET A 1 11.69 -3.52 15.84
C MET A 1 11.61 -3.54 14.32
N ALA A 2 10.40 -3.62 13.77
CA ALA A 2 10.17 -3.54 12.34
C ALA A 2 9.53 -2.20 11.97
N GLN A 3 9.65 -1.82 10.70
CA GLN A 3 8.99 -0.65 10.13
C GLN A 3 7.93 -1.12 9.14
N PHE A 4 6.66 -0.93 9.49
CA PHE A 4 5.53 -1.33 8.67
C PHE A 4 4.99 -0.16 7.87
N VAL A 5 4.69 -0.40 6.60
CA VAL A 5 3.91 0.52 5.78
C VAL A 5 2.67 -0.24 5.32
N LEU A 6 1.50 0.26 5.70
CA LEU A 6 0.22 -0.40 5.49
C LEU A 6 -0.56 0.31 4.39
N VAL A 7 -0.93 -0.43 3.36
CA VAL A 7 -1.63 0.11 2.19
C VAL A 7 -3.00 -0.54 2.05
N HIS A 8 -4.04 0.29 2.07
CA HIS A 8 -5.44 -0.14 2.03
C HIS A 8 -5.88 -0.58 0.63
N GLY A 9 -7.00 -1.30 0.59
CA GLY A 9 -7.64 -1.70 -0.66
C GLY A 9 -8.48 -0.59 -1.29
N ALA A 10 -9.08 -0.91 -2.44
CA ALA A 10 -9.97 0.01 -3.12
C ALA A 10 -11.12 0.42 -2.19
N TRP A 11 -11.59 1.65 -2.34
CA TRP A 11 -12.67 2.26 -1.55
C TRP A 11 -12.40 2.45 -0.07
N HIS A 12 -11.19 2.12 0.41
CA HIS A 12 -10.78 2.33 1.79
C HIS A 12 -9.89 3.57 1.92
N GLY A 13 -9.24 3.70 3.04
CA GLY A 13 -8.25 4.72 3.36
C GLY A 13 -7.42 4.24 4.53
N ALA A 14 -6.49 5.06 5.00
CA ALA A 14 -5.64 4.72 6.15
C ALA A 14 -6.47 4.33 7.38
N TRP A 15 -7.69 4.84 7.49
CA TRP A 15 -8.59 4.57 8.61
C TRP A 15 -8.90 3.08 8.78
N CYS A 16 -8.80 2.27 7.72
CA CYS A 16 -9.07 0.84 7.83
C CYS A 16 -8.04 0.11 8.71
N TRP A 17 -6.89 0.71 8.95
CA TRP A 17 -5.85 0.15 9.80
C TRP A 17 -5.87 0.69 11.22
N ARG A 18 -6.88 1.48 11.61
CA ARG A 18 -6.91 2.18 12.90
C ARG A 18 -6.82 1.25 14.11
N ASP A 19 -7.34 0.03 13.98
CA ASP A 19 -7.29 -0.95 15.08
C ASP A 19 -6.01 -1.78 15.08
N VAL A 20 -5.30 -1.80 13.96
CA VAL A 20 -4.03 -2.51 13.80
C VAL A 20 -2.84 -1.68 14.28
N LEU A 21 -2.86 -0.37 13.97
CA LEU A 21 -1.76 0.52 14.28
C LEU A 21 -1.35 0.50 15.77
N PRO A 22 -2.29 0.65 16.73
CA PRO A 22 -1.92 0.63 18.15
C PRO A 22 -1.28 -0.69 18.57
N LEU A 23 -1.71 -1.81 17.98
CA LEU A 23 -1.14 -3.13 18.30
C LEU A 23 0.31 -3.23 17.85
N LEU A 24 0.63 -2.68 16.67
CA LEU A 24 2.01 -2.67 16.17
C LEU A 24 2.88 -1.75 17.01
N TRP A 25 2.38 -0.57 17.37
CA TRP A 25 3.12 0.39 18.20
C TRP A 25 3.39 -0.18 19.60
N GLN A 26 2.39 -0.84 20.20
CA GLN A 26 2.54 -1.47 21.52
C GLN A 26 3.55 -2.61 21.52
N ALA A 27 3.69 -3.28 20.36
CA ALA A 27 4.70 -4.33 20.19
C ALA A 27 6.10 -3.79 19.91
N GLY A 28 6.27 -2.47 19.91
CA GLY A 28 7.57 -1.82 19.72
C GLY A 28 7.94 -1.58 18.26
N HIS A 29 6.98 -1.69 17.34
CA HIS A 29 7.22 -1.44 15.92
C HIS A 29 6.82 -0.02 15.53
N ARG A 30 7.40 0.46 14.44
CA ARG A 30 6.91 1.65 13.75
C ARG A 30 5.90 1.19 12.69
N ALA A 31 4.85 1.97 12.49
CA ALA A 31 3.84 1.65 11.49
C ALA A 31 3.25 2.94 10.91
N HIS A 32 3.17 2.98 9.60
CA HIS A 32 2.61 4.09 8.84
C HIS A 32 1.47 3.56 7.98
N ALA A 33 0.28 4.13 8.13
CA ALA A 33 -0.85 3.80 7.26
C ALA A 33 -1.02 4.93 6.25
N ILE A 34 -0.98 4.57 4.97
CA ILE A 34 -1.08 5.54 3.87
C ILE A 34 -2.53 5.61 3.39
N THR A 35 -3.00 6.81 3.07
CA THR A 35 -4.21 6.97 2.26
C THR A 35 -3.79 7.31 0.84
N LEU A 36 -4.20 6.46 -0.10
CA LEU A 36 -3.89 6.66 -1.52
C LEU A 36 -4.62 7.89 -2.07
N THR A 37 -3.96 8.60 -2.97
CA THR A 37 -4.51 9.81 -3.59
C THR A 37 -5.90 9.53 -4.19
N GLY A 38 -6.86 10.37 -3.86
CA GLY A 38 -8.23 10.29 -4.36
C GLY A 38 -9.14 9.35 -3.61
N LEU A 39 -8.64 8.66 -2.56
CA LEU A 39 -9.42 7.71 -1.79
C LEU A 39 -9.50 8.13 -0.33
N GLY A 40 -10.41 7.52 0.42
CA GLY A 40 -10.60 7.80 1.84
C GLY A 40 -10.75 9.29 2.13
N ASP A 41 -9.98 9.78 3.08
CA ASP A 41 -9.98 11.19 3.47
C ASP A 41 -9.32 12.12 2.42
N ARG A 42 -8.79 11.54 1.33
CA ARG A 42 -8.24 12.27 0.18
C ARG A 42 -9.17 12.20 -1.04
N SER A 43 -10.43 11.82 -0.84
CA SER A 43 -11.39 11.66 -1.94
C SER A 43 -11.63 12.95 -2.73
N HIS A 44 -11.45 14.11 -2.10
CA HIS A 44 -11.56 15.41 -2.78
C HIS A 44 -10.48 15.63 -3.85
N LEU A 45 -9.45 14.82 -3.87
CA LEU A 45 -8.39 14.88 -4.88
C LEU A 45 -8.64 13.96 -6.08
N LEU A 46 -9.73 13.19 -6.04
CA LEU A 46 -10.03 12.24 -7.12
C LEU A 46 -10.26 12.98 -8.43
N SER A 47 -9.56 12.56 -9.47
CA SER A 47 -9.68 13.11 -10.81
C SER A 47 -9.38 12.02 -11.83
N PRO A 48 -9.73 12.24 -13.12
CA PRO A 48 -9.44 11.26 -14.17
C PRO A 48 -7.96 10.97 -14.38
N SER A 49 -7.06 11.82 -13.87
CA SER A 49 -5.62 11.63 -13.99
C SER A 49 -5.04 10.70 -12.92
N ILE A 50 -5.83 10.35 -11.90
CA ILE A 50 -5.39 9.44 -10.83
C ILE A 50 -5.43 8.02 -11.35
N ASP A 51 -4.27 7.37 -11.38
CA ASP A 51 -4.13 6.01 -11.88
C ASP A 51 -3.26 5.17 -10.94
N LEU A 52 -2.93 3.95 -11.40
CA LEU A 52 -2.08 3.03 -10.64
C LEU A 52 -0.72 3.65 -10.33
N ASP A 53 -0.11 4.33 -11.30
CA ASP A 53 1.20 4.97 -11.10
C ASP A 53 1.14 6.05 -10.02
N THR A 54 0.03 6.80 -9.94
CA THR A 54 -0.18 7.78 -8.88
C THR A 54 -0.14 7.10 -7.52
N HIS A 55 -0.82 5.98 -7.38
CA HIS A 55 -0.87 5.23 -6.12
C HIS A 55 0.48 4.60 -5.78
N ILE A 56 1.20 4.10 -6.78
CA ILE A 56 2.56 3.59 -6.60
C ILE A 56 3.46 4.69 -6.03
N GLN A 57 3.37 5.90 -6.60
CA GLN A 57 4.18 7.03 -6.14
C GLN A 57 3.79 7.49 -4.73
N ASP A 58 2.52 7.36 -4.33
CA ASP A 58 2.11 7.64 -2.95
C ASP A 58 2.91 6.80 -1.96
N VAL A 59 3.08 5.50 -2.27
CA VAL A 59 3.81 4.57 -1.39
C VAL A 59 5.30 4.86 -1.41
N VAL A 60 5.88 5.01 -2.60
CA VAL A 60 7.32 5.29 -2.77
C VAL A 60 7.68 6.60 -2.07
N ALA A 61 6.88 7.65 -2.28
CA ALA A 61 7.14 8.95 -1.68
C ALA A 61 7.10 8.91 -0.16
N THR A 62 6.18 8.14 0.42
CA THR A 62 6.11 7.99 1.88
C THR A 62 7.36 7.32 2.42
N ILE A 63 7.79 6.23 1.78
CA ILE A 63 8.99 5.50 2.22
C ILE A 63 10.23 6.39 2.13
N GLU A 64 10.35 7.15 1.05
CA GLU A 64 11.49 8.05 0.86
C GLU A 64 11.45 9.26 1.80
N ALA A 65 10.30 9.91 1.94
CA ALA A 65 10.15 11.10 2.77
C ALA A 65 10.39 10.80 4.25
N GLU A 66 9.92 9.65 4.71
CA GLU A 66 10.11 9.20 6.10
C GLU A 66 11.46 8.51 6.31
N GLU A 67 12.28 8.40 5.25
CA GLU A 67 13.60 7.78 5.29
C GLU A 67 13.57 6.36 5.86
N LEU A 68 12.56 5.59 5.45
CA LEU A 68 12.37 4.23 5.95
C LEU A 68 13.30 3.25 5.24
N THR A 69 13.77 2.25 6.00
CA THR A 69 14.59 1.15 5.48
C THR A 69 14.09 -0.16 6.07
N ASP A 70 14.39 -1.29 5.43
CA ASP A 70 13.97 -2.61 5.86
C ASP A 70 12.47 -2.68 6.13
N VAL A 71 11.69 -2.10 5.23
CA VAL A 71 10.26 -1.93 5.38
C VAL A 71 9.53 -3.26 5.17
N VAL A 72 8.59 -3.57 6.07
CA VAL A 72 7.57 -4.59 5.84
C VAL A 72 6.39 -3.90 5.19
N LEU A 73 6.22 -4.13 3.91
CA LEU A 73 5.17 -3.48 3.12
C LEU A 73 3.94 -4.38 3.04
N VAL A 74 2.85 -3.92 3.62
CA VAL A 74 1.60 -4.68 3.75
C VAL A 74 0.56 -4.12 2.79
N GLY A 75 -0.03 -4.96 1.97
CA GLY A 75 -1.08 -4.57 1.04
C GLY A 75 -2.32 -5.41 1.18
N HIS A 76 -3.48 -4.75 1.24
CA HIS A 76 -4.79 -5.39 1.31
C HIS A 76 -5.52 -5.28 -0.03
N SER A 77 -6.05 -6.38 -0.53
CA SER A 77 -6.89 -6.42 -1.73
C SER A 77 -6.18 -5.80 -2.95
N TYR A 78 -6.72 -4.73 -3.52
CA TYR A 78 -6.13 -3.98 -4.63
C TYR A 78 -4.65 -3.62 -4.40
N ALA A 79 -4.29 -3.31 -3.16
CA ALA A 79 -2.92 -2.88 -2.83
C ALA A 79 -1.87 -3.97 -3.06
N GLY A 80 -2.27 -5.21 -3.27
CA GLY A 80 -1.35 -6.27 -3.69
C GLY A 80 -0.63 -5.94 -4.99
N MET A 81 -1.31 -5.27 -5.92
CA MET A 81 -0.69 -4.78 -7.16
C MET A 81 0.32 -3.68 -6.88
N LEU A 82 -0.02 -2.79 -5.95
CA LEU A 82 0.83 -1.66 -5.60
C LEU A 82 2.14 -2.12 -4.95
N ILE A 83 2.05 -2.99 -3.95
CA ILE A 83 3.25 -3.41 -3.21
C ILE A 83 4.17 -4.25 -4.08
N THR A 84 3.61 -5.01 -5.03
CA THR A 84 4.41 -5.75 -6.00
C THR A 84 5.20 -4.79 -6.89
N ALA A 85 4.55 -3.74 -7.40
CA ALA A 85 5.20 -2.74 -8.24
C ALA A 85 6.25 -1.93 -7.47
N VAL A 86 5.94 -1.57 -6.22
CA VAL A 86 6.89 -0.86 -5.35
C VAL A 86 8.15 -1.71 -5.11
N ALA A 87 7.98 -3.02 -4.94
CA ALA A 87 9.11 -3.93 -4.75
C ALA A 87 10.03 -3.98 -5.98
N ASP A 88 9.48 -3.81 -7.18
CA ASP A 88 10.30 -3.73 -8.39
C ASP A 88 11.08 -2.42 -8.47
N LEU A 89 10.51 -1.33 -7.95
CA LEU A 89 11.13 -0.01 -8.04
C LEU A 89 12.19 0.24 -6.96
N ILE A 90 11.90 -0.16 -5.73
CA ILE A 90 12.79 0.12 -4.59
C ILE A 90 13.04 -1.13 -3.73
N PRO A 91 13.52 -2.23 -4.34
CA PRO A 91 13.67 -3.49 -3.59
C PRO A 91 14.62 -3.37 -2.40
N LYS A 92 15.61 -2.47 -2.46
CA LYS A 92 16.60 -2.32 -1.40
C LYS A 92 16.03 -1.68 -0.14
N LYS A 93 14.86 -1.02 -0.22
CA LYS A 93 14.19 -0.40 0.92
C LYS A 93 13.29 -1.37 1.67
N LEU A 94 13.01 -2.53 1.08
CA LEU A 94 12.02 -3.46 1.58
C LEU A 94 12.66 -4.72 2.15
N SER A 95 12.14 -5.22 3.26
CA SER A 95 12.54 -6.51 3.82
C SER A 95 11.53 -7.61 3.52
N ARG A 96 10.25 -7.27 3.45
CA ARG A 96 9.16 -8.23 3.19
C ARG A 96 7.97 -7.56 2.52
N LEU A 97 7.23 -8.38 1.76
CA LEU A 97 5.89 -8.03 1.29
C LEU A 97 4.89 -8.94 2.00
N VAL A 98 3.81 -8.36 2.50
CA VAL A 98 2.73 -9.10 3.14
C VAL A 98 1.43 -8.81 2.41
N TYR A 99 0.82 -9.86 1.87
CA TYR A 99 -0.43 -9.77 1.13
C TYR A 99 -1.57 -10.21 2.04
N VAL A 100 -2.47 -9.26 2.37
CA VAL A 100 -3.62 -9.53 3.23
C VAL A 100 -4.86 -9.63 2.34
N ASP A 101 -5.27 -10.86 2.04
CA ASP A 101 -6.39 -11.15 1.13
C ASP A 101 -6.27 -10.30 -0.14
N ALA A 102 -5.10 -10.35 -0.75
CA ALA A 102 -4.70 -9.41 -1.79
C ALA A 102 -4.43 -10.09 -3.12
N VAL A 103 -4.54 -9.27 -4.17
CA VAL A 103 -4.19 -9.67 -5.53
C VAL A 103 -2.67 -9.79 -5.61
N VAL A 104 -2.19 -10.91 -6.16
CA VAL A 104 -0.77 -11.10 -6.51
C VAL A 104 -0.70 -11.09 -8.03
N PRO A 105 -0.34 -9.97 -8.65
CA PRO A 105 -0.40 -9.85 -10.09
C PRO A 105 0.73 -10.60 -10.78
N LYS A 106 0.45 -11.07 -11.98
CA LYS A 106 1.46 -11.52 -12.92
C LYS A 106 1.87 -10.34 -13.81
N PRO A 107 3.05 -10.37 -14.43
CA PRO A 107 3.46 -9.30 -15.32
C PRO A 107 2.39 -9.00 -16.39
N GLY A 108 2.09 -7.70 -16.54
CA GLY A 108 1.12 -7.23 -17.52
C GLY A 108 -0.34 -7.27 -17.09
N GLU A 109 -0.65 -7.78 -15.90
CA GLU A 109 -2.03 -7.78 -15.40
C GLU A 109 -2.41 -6.46 -14.76
N SER A 110 -3.70 -6.11 -14.87
CA SER A 110 -4.31 -5.01 -14.11
C SER A 110 -5.24 -5.60 -13.04
N TRP A 111 -5.66 -4.76 -12.09
CA TRP A 111 -6.58 -5.21 -11.06
C TRP A 111 -7.88 -5.77 -11.65
N SER A 112 -8.41 -5.10 -12.65
CA SER A 112 -9.66 -5.53 -13.29
C SER A 112 -9.49 -6.83 -14.08
N SER A 113 -8.29 -7.12 -14.60
CA SER A 113 -8.04 -8.37 -15.33
C SER A 113 -7.93 -9.58 -14.41
N THR A 114 -7.69 -9.37 -13.12
CA THR A 114 -7.59 -10.44 -12.11
C THR A 114 -8.94 -10.77 -11.48
N HIS A 115 -9.97 -9.98 -11.75
CA HIS A 115 -11.31 -10.19 -11.25
C HIS A 115 -12.19 -10.67 -12.40
N THR A 116 -12.67 -11.90 -12.28
CA THR A 116 -13.65 -12.39 -13.24
C THR A 116 -15.00 -11.72 -12.98
N ALA A 117 -15.68 -11.40 -14.05
CA ALA A 117 -17.07 -10.93 -13.95
C ALA A 117 -17.91 -12.11 -13.45
N ALA A 118 -18.31 -12.02 -12.21
CA ALA A 118 -19.17 -13.04 -11.62
C ALA A 118 -20.59 -12.51 -11.53
#